data_57572c8d1cfc03e14ca64468edd129fc
#
_entry.id   57572c8d1cfc03e14ca64468edd129fc
#
_cell.length_a   1.000
_cell.length_b   1.000
_cell.length_c   1.000
_cell.angle_alpha   90.00
_cell.angle_beta   90.00
_cell.angle_gamma   90.00
#
_symmetry.space_group_name_H-M   'P 1'
#
loop_
_entity.id
_entity.type
_entity.pdbx_description
1 polymer ?
#
loop_
_entity_poly.entity_id
_entity_poly.type
_entity_poly.pdbx_seq_one_letter_code
_entity_poly.pdbx_strand_id
1 'polypeptide(L)'
;MLFHEALQPSMIKMIHDQSGLSPSPSIAKITADIPNYHTSTENAAKIAGEADVKHLVFYHILPPLPPVLDSMFLGDSAEYYRGPITVGCDGMLISLPADSDKMEIKQVLK
;
A
#
# COMPACT_ATOMS: atom_id res chain seq x y z
N MET A 1 -3.93 -10.67 11.30
CA MET A 1 -3.23 -9.93 10.24
C MET A 1 -4.18 -9.65 9.09
N LEU A 2 -4.12 -8.46 8.54
CA LEU A 2 -4.87 -8.10 7.36
C LEU A 2 -3.91 -7.80 6.21
N PHE A 3 -4.06 -8.50 5.09
CA PHE A 3 -3.45 -8.13 3.81
C PHE A 3 -4.48 -7.34 3.01
N HIS A 4 -4.09 -6.18 2.52
CA HIS A 4 -4.99 -5.37 1.70
C HIS A 4 -4.21 -4.70 0.57
N GLU A 5 -4.82 -4.66 -0.61
CA GLU A 5 -4.25 -3.87 -1.68
C GLU A 5 -4.36 -2.37 -1.34
N ALA A 6 -3.46 -1.57 -1.87
CA ALA A 6 -3.46 -0.16 -1.53
C ALA A 6 -2.93 0.70 -2.67
N LEU A 7 -3.57 1.87 -2.79
CA LEU A 7 -3.19 2.91 -3.73
C LEU A 7 -2.97 4.20 -2.95
N GLN A 8 -1.88 4.92 -3.25
CA GLN A 8 -1.67 6.26 -2.69
C GLN A 8 -2.18 7.30 -3.69
N PRO A 9 -3.34 7.91 -3.41
CA PRO A 9 -3.98 8.82 -4.37
C PRO A 9 -3.12 10.03 -4.74
N SER A 10 -2.38 10.59 -3.78
CA SER A 10 -1.53 11.74 -4.04
C SER A 10 -0.40 11.42 -5.02
N MET A 11 0.15 10.21 -4.94
CA MET A 11 1.22 9.77 -5.85
C MET A 11 0.68 9.48 -7.25
N ILE A 12 -0.50 8.89 -7.35
CA ILE A 12 -1.17 8.69 -8.64
C ILE A 12 -1.50 10.05 -9.28
N LYS A 13 -1.95 11.00 -8.46
CA LYS A 13 -2.22 12.35 -8.95
C LYS A 13 -0.96 13.02 -9.51
N MET A 14 0.18 12.86 -8.86
CA MET A 14 1.46 13.37 -9.35
C MET A 14 1.81 12.76 -10.71
N ILE A 15 1.65 11.45 -10.87
CA ILE A 15 1.89 10.77 -12.15
C ILE A 15 0.94 11.27 -13.22
N HIS A 16 -0.34 11.42 -12.88
CA HIS A 16 -1.34 11.93 -13.80
C HIS A 16 -1.00 13.36 -14.29
N ASP A 17 -0.63 14.23 -13.36
CA ASP A 17 -0.28 15.62 -13.69
C ASP A 17 0.96 15.69 -14.58
N GLN A 18 1.96 14.82 -14.34
CA GLN A 18 3.14 14.72 -15.19
C GLN A 18 2.82 14.16 -16.57
N SER A 19 1.94 13.16 -16.66
CA SER A 19 1.55 12.59 -17.95
C SER A 19 0.68 13.55 -18.75
N GLY A 20 0.05 14.52 -18.12
CA GLY A 20 -0.63 15.63 -18.80
C GLY A 20 0.31 16.55 -19.56
N LEU A 21 1.61 16.55 -19.20
CA LEU A 21 2.66 17.27 -19.90
C LEU A 21 3.26 16.44 -21.03
N SER A 22 2.98 15.15 -21.09
CA SER A 22 3.46 14.20 -22.08
C SER A 22 2.29 13.78 -22.98
N PRO A 23 2.52 13.56 -24.28
CA PRO A 23 1.42 13.25 -25.21
C PRO A 23 0.97 11.77 -25.18
N SER A 24 0.75 11.19 -24.01
CA SER A 24 0.24 9.82 -23.87
C SER A 24 -1.18 9.82 -23.31
N PRO A 25 -2.22 9.86 -24.17
CA PRO A 25 -3.60 9.89 -23.69
C PRO A 25 -4.00 8.64 -22.93
N SER A 26 -3.42 7.48 -23.25
CA SER A 26 -3.74 6.22 -22.56
C SER A 26 -3.25 6.22 -21.12
N ILE A 27 -2.06 6.74 -20.84
CA ILE A 27 -1.55 6.84 -19.47
C ILE A 27 -2.39 7.85 -18.67
N ALA A 28 -2.74 8.98 -19.26
CA ALA A 28 -3.58 9.98 -18.60
C ALA A 28 -4.94 9.40 -18.24
N LYS A 29 -5.55 8.61 -19.12
CA LYS A 29 -6.82 7.95 -18.84
C LYS A 29 -6.70 6.91 -17.73
N ILE A 30 -5.67 6.07 -17.78
CA ILE A 30 -5.43 5.03 -16.77
C ILE A 30 -5.26 5.67 -15.40
N THR A 31 -4.41 6.70 -15.29
CA THR A 31 -4.16 7.35 -13.99
C THR A 31 -5.38 8.12 -13.46
N ALA A 32 -6.26 8.56 -14.33
CA ALA A 32 -7.53 9.17 -13.94
C ALA A 32 -8.53 8.12 -13.41
N ASP A 33 -8.53 6.92 -13.99
CA ASP A 33 -9.52 5.87 -13.69
C ASP A 33 -9.09 4.96 -12.53
N ILE A 34 -7.80 4.70 -12.36
CA ILE A 34 -7.26 3.77 -11.34
C ILE A 34 -7.82 4.03 -9.93
N PRO A 35 -7.94 5.27 -9.44
CA PRO A 35 -8.48 5.50 -8.09
C PRO A 35 -9.88 4.95 -7.87
N ASN A 36 -10.63 4.68 -8.94
CA ASN A 36 -11.98 4.15 -8.84
C ASN A 36 -12.02 2.64 -8.58
N TYR A 37 -10.90 1.93 -8.76
CA TYR A 37 -10.84 0.46 -8.65
C TYR A 37 -10.06 -0.02 -7.44
N HIS A 38 -9.41 0.86 -6.72
CA HIS A 38 -8.49 0.51 -5.65
C HIS A 38 -8.81 1.24 -4.36
N THR A 39 -8.38 0.66 -3.26
CA THR A 39 -8.56 1.23 -1.93
C THR A 39 -7.36 2.12 -1.60
N SER A 40 -7.61 3.33 -1.12
CA SER A 40 -6.53 4.20 -0.64
C SER A 40 -5.86 3.61 0.60
N THR A 41 -4.60 3.98 0.83
CA THR A 41 -3.88 3.57 2.04
C THR A 41 -4.64 3.96 3.30
N GLU A 42 -5.25 5.13 3.31
CA GLU A 42 -6.02 5.63 4.45
C GLU A 42 -7.29 4.80 4.70
N ASN A 43 -8.03 4.46 3.64
CA ASN A 43 -9.24 3.64 3.78
C ASN A 43 -8.90 2.22 4.21
N ALA A 44 -7.82 1.64 3.69
CA ALA A 44 -7.36 0.33 4.15
C ALA A 44 -6.95 0.36 5.62
N ALA A 45 -6.30 1.43 6.06
CA ALA A 45 -5.95 1.63 7.47
C ALA A 45 -7.20 1.75 8.36
N LYS A 46 -8.24 2.44 7.89
CA LYS A 46 -9.52 2.50 8.61
C LYS A 46 -10.13 1.11 8.77
N ILE A 47 -10.12 0.31 7.72
CA ILE A 47 -10.63 -1.07 7.77
C ILE A 47 -9.85 -1.89 8.80
N ALA A 48 -8.52 -1.78 8.80
CA ALA A 48 -7.67 -2.47 9.77
C ALA A 48 -7.99 -2.05 11.21
N GLY A 49 -8.22 -0.77 11.42
CA GLY A 49 -8.60 -0.24 12.74
C GLY A 49 -9.96 -0.76 13.20
N GLU A 50 -10.95 -0.77 12.32
CA GLU A 50 -12.28 -1.30 12.62
C GLU A 50 -12.25 -2.79 12.92
N ALA A 51 -11.42 -3.55 12.19
CA ALA A 51 -11.28 -4.99 12.38
C ALA A 51 -10.39 -5.35 13.58
N ASP A 52 -9.71 -4.37 14.17
CA ASP A 52 -8.81 -4.54 15.32
C ASP A 52 -7.76 -5.63 15.06
N VAL A 53 -7.16 -5.62 13.87
CA VAL A 53 -6.12 -6.57 13.52
C VAL A 53 -4.79 -6.18 14.17
N LYS A 54 -3.91 -7.17 14.37
CA LYS A 54 -2.61 -6.95 15.02
C LYS A 54 -1.54 -6.41 14.07
N HIS A 55 -1.73 -6.55 12.77
CA HIS A 55 -0.78 -6.07 11.76
C HIS A 55 -1.50 -5.88 10.43
N LEU A 56 -1.19 -4.78 9.76
CA LEU A 56 -1.67 -4.46 8.42
C LEU A 56 -0.51 -4.59 7.43
N VAL A 57 -0.71 -5.34 6.36
CA VAL A 57 0.28 -5.48 5.29
C VAL A 57 -0.36 -5.02 3.98
N PHE A 58 0.26 -4.04 3.33
CA PHE A 58 -0.13 -3.63 2.00
C PHE A 58 0.56 -4.50 0.95
N TYR A 59 -0.19 -4.97 -0.02
CA TYR A 59 0.33 -5.67 -1.19
C TYR A 59 -0.30 -5.07 -2.45
N HIS A 60 0.18 -5.45 -3.61
CA HIS A 60 -0.30 -4.89 -4.88
C HIS A 60 -0.37 -3.36 -4.81
N ILE A 61 0.71 -2.76 -4.37
CA ILE A 61 0.74 -1.32 -4.12
C ILE A 61 0.79 -0.52 -5.43
N LEU A 62 0.08 0.60 -5.44
CA LEU A 62 0.03 1.52 -6.58
C LEU A 62 0.31 2.95 -6.13
N PRO A 63 1.27 3.63 -6.74
CA PRO A 63 2.18 3.13 -7.77
C PRO A 63 3.23 2.18 -7.19
N PRO A 64 3.84 1.29 -8.01
CA PRO A 64 4.95 0.46 -7.55
C PRO A 64 6.14 1.36 -7.22
N LEU A 65 6.75 1.14 -6.05
CA LEU A 65 7.78 2.03 -5.52
C LEU A 65 8.93 1.23 -4.93
N PRO A 66 10.16 1.77 -4.98
CA PRO A 66 11.25 1.23 -4.19
C PRO A 66 10.97 1.44 -2.69
N PRO A 67 11.47 0.54 -1.81
CA PRO A 67 11.20 0.63 -0.36
C PRO A 67 11.60 1.96 0.29
N VAL A 68 12.55 2.68 -0.27
CA VAL A 68 12.97 3.99 0.25
C VAL A 68 11.82 5.01 0.26
N LEU A 69 10.76 4.79 -0.53
CA LEU A 69 9.61 5.68 -0.60
C LEU A 69 8.41 5.18 0.20
N ASP A 70 8.57 4.13 1.01
CA ASP A 70 7.47 3.56 1.79
C ASP A 70 6.78 4.60 2.69
N SER A 71 7.53 5.48 3.31
CA SER A 71 6.96 6.51 4.17
C SER A 71 6.05 7.48 3.42
N MET A 72 6.41 7.83 2.18
CA MET A 72 5.54 8.63 1.33
C MET A 72 4.28 7.87 0.95
N PHE A 73 4.43 6.59 0.63
CA PHE A 73 3.32 5.74 0.26
C PHE A 73 2.30 5.60 1.40
N LEU A 74 2.77 5.46 2.62
CA LEU A 74 1.90 5.31 3.79
C LEU A 74 1.03 6.55 4.03
N GLY A 75 1.54 7.74 3.73
CA GLY A 75 0.80 8.98 3.94
C GLY A 75 0.29 9.09 5.37
N ASP A 76 -1.00 9.33 5.55
CA ASP A 76 -1.64 9.50 6.84
C ASP A 76 -2.23 8.22 7.43
N SER A 77 -1.83 7.05 6.92
CA SER A 77 -2.39 5.75 7.34
C SER A 77 -2.30 5.55 8.86
N ALA A 78 -1.21 5.99 9.49
CA ALA A 78 -0.99 5.83 10.92
C ALA A 78 -2.00 6.61 11.78
N GLU A 79 -2.69 7.59 11.21
CA GLU A 79 -3.76 8.31 11.91
C GLU A 79 -5.04 7.47 12.07
N TYR A 80 -5.22 6.49 11.19
CA TYR A 80 -6.42 5.65 11.14
C TYR A 80 -6.20 4.25 11.69
N TYR A 81 -4.96 3.78 11.74
CA TYR A 81 -4.59 2.49 12.31
C TYR A 81 -3.29 2.64 13.09
N ARG A 82 -3.33 2.38 14.39
CA ARG A 82 -2.20 2.60 15.29
C ARG A 82 -1.28 1.40 15.42
N GLY A 83 -1.66 0.27 14.88
CA GLY A 83 -0.82 -0.92 14.87
C GLY A 83 0.29 -0.85 13.84
N PRO A 84 1.14 -1.88 13.77
CA PRO A 84 2.22 -1.91 12.80
C PRO A 84 1.69 -2.08 11.38
N ILE A 85 2.29 -1.32 10.45
CA ILE A 85 1.96 -1.36 9.03
C ILE A 85 3.23 -1.73 8.26
N THR A 86 3.12 -2.72 7.38
CA THR A 86 4.22 -3.13 6.50
C THR A 86 3.82 -2.90 5.06
N VAL A 87 4.68 -2.26 4.28
CA VAL A 87 4.53 -2.19 2.83
C VAL A 87 5.23 -3.42 2.25
N GLY A 88 4.46 -4.35 1.72
CA GLY A 88 5.00 -5.59 1.15
C GLY A 88 5.82 -5.35 -0.11
N CYS A 89 6.78 -6.21 -0.34
CA CYS A 89 7.58 -6.20 -1.56
C CYS A 89 7.84 -7.63 -2.00
N ASP A 90 8.27 -7.78 -3.25
CA ASP A 90 8.56 -9.09 -3.82
C ASP A 90 9.66 -9.79 -3.01
N GLY A 91 9.45 -11.07 -2.74
CA GLY A 91 10.38 -11.87 -1.96
C GLY A 91 10.27 -11.72 -0.46
N MET A 92 9.29 -10.98 0.04
CA MET A 92 9.01 -10.90 1.47
C MET A 92 8.28 -12.17 1.93
N LEU A 93 8.83 -12.83 2.93
CA LEU A 93 8.21 -13.98 3.57
C LEU A 93 7.66 -13.57 4.93
N ILE A 94 6.39 -13.85 5.16
CA ILE A 94 5.73 -13.58 6.44
C ILE A 94 5.30 -14.89 7.05
N SER A 95 5.77 -15.18 8.27
CA SER A 95 5.45 -16.40 9.00
C SER A 95 4.58 -16.07 10.20
N LEU A 96 3.52 -16.85 10.36
CA LEU A 96 2.61 -16.78 11.50
C LEU A 96 2.68 -18.11 12.24
N PRO A 97 3.61 -18.29 13.21
CA PRO A 97 3.72 -19.54 13.93
C PRO A 97 2.42 -19.91 14.64
N ALA A 98 2.03 -21.21 14.54
CA ALA A 98 0.82 -21.70 15.17
C ALA A 98 0.87 -21.53 16.68
N ASP A 99 -0.29 -21.33 17.30
CA ASP A 99 -0.45 -21.16 18.75
C ASP A 99 0.41 -20.02 19.33
N SER A 100 0.61 -18.97 18.54
CA SER A 100 1.46 -17.83 18.88
C SER A 100 0.88 -16.55 18.32
N ASP A 101 1.12 -15.43 19.01
CA ASP A 101 0.81 -14.09 18.51
C ASP A 101 1.98 -13.48 17.73
N LYS A 102 3.04 -14.25 17.49
CA LYS A 102 4.23 -13.77 16.82
C LYS A 102 4.02 -13.68 15.32
N MET A 103 4.70 -12.71 14.73
CA MET A 103 4.79 -12.56 13.29
C MET A 103 6.25 -12.33 12.94
N GLU A 104 6.74 -13.10 11.99
CA GLU A 104 8.12 -13.00 11.52
C GLU A 104 8.14 -12.57 10.07
N ILE A 105 8.93 -11.55 9.76
CA ILE A 105 9.08 -11.05 8.38
C ILE A 105 10.53 -11.21 7.96
N LYS A 106 10.75 -11.83 6.79
CA LYS A 106 12.08 -12.00 6.20
C LYS A 106 12.04 -11.60 4.73
N GLN A 107 13.13 -10.99 4.28
CA GLN A 107 13.35 -10.78 2.85
C GLN A 107 14.16 -11.97 2.32
N VAL A 108 13.53 -12.82 1.51
CA VAL A 108 14.16 -14.04 0.98
C VAL A 108 14.66 -13.90 -0.46
N LEU A 109 14.27 -12.84 -1.16
CA LEU A 109 14.82 -12.47 -2.47
C LEU A 109 15.45 -11.08 -2.37
N LYS A 110 16.52 -10.89 -3.10
CA LYS A 110 17.20 -9.59 -3.13
C LYS A 110 16.63 -8.68 -4.21
#